data_0dd31f95858094e00f1be27fcec0d2b6
#
_entry.id   0dd31f95858094e00f1be27fcec0d2b6
#
_cell.length_a   1.000
_cell.length_b   1.000
_cell.length_c   1.000
_cell.angle_alpha   90.00
_cell.angle_beta   90.00
_cell.angle_gamma   90.00
#
_symmetry.space_group_name_H-M   'P 1'
#
loop_
_entity.id
_entity.type
_entity.pdbx_description
1 polymer ?
#
loop_
_entity_poly.entity_id
_entity_poly.type
_entity_poly.pdbx_seq_one_letter_code
_entity_poly.pdbx_strand_id
1 'polypeptide(L)'
;MIFFYYFLTWTAFLFCAVFILLLSFLKSKYKTSLKSRFFLYKNLHQEKADVHFHACSYGEVRSIKTLVLKFDSRITTITQTGFECAKEFCKKVNYLAFENFLPFWLKPCKVLVIFEAEYWLMLVFMARIYKAKIILLNARISDKSYHSYQRFSFFYKKIFSYIDEVFAQSDLDKARLES
;
A
#
# COMPACT_ATOMS: atom_id res chain seq x y z
N MET A 1 -15.86 12.84 -2.81
CA MET A 1 -15.51 11.45 -2.39
C MET A 1 -14.20 11.39 -1.61
N ILE A 2 -13.06 11.91 -2.11
CA ILE A 2 -11.74 11.85 -1.42
C ILE A 2 -11.78 12.50 -0.03
N PHE A 3 -12.28 13.73 0.10
CA PHE A 3 -12.38 14.40 1.39
C PHE A 3 -13.24 13.64 2.41
N PHE A 4 -14.37 13.11 1.95
CA PHE A 4 -15.25 12.29 2.79
C PHE A 4 -14.56 11.01 3.24
N TYR A 5 -13.88 10.30 2.31
CA TYR A 5 -13.08 9.13 2.65
C TYR A 5 -11.97 9.46 3.65
N TYR A 6 -11.25 10.55 3.42
CA TYR A 6 -10.18 10.99 4.32
C TYR A 6 -10.72 11.32 5.72
N PHE A 7 -11.87 11.99 5.81
CA PHE A 7 -12.55 12.21 7.08
C PHE A 7 -12.92 10.89 7.77
N LEU A 8 -13.43 9.90 7.03
CA LEU A 8 -13.73 8.57 7.57
C LEU A 8 -12.48 7.86 8.09
N THR A 9 -11.33 8.00 7.43
CA THR A 9 -10.08 7.39 7.93
C THR A 9 -9.64 7.97 9.27
N TRP A 10 -9.83 9.27 9.49
CA TRP A 10 -9.57 9.91 10.78
C TRP A 10 -10.58 9.46 11.84
N THR A 11 -11.85 9.41 11.51
CA THR A 11 -12.89 8.93 12.41
C THR A 11 -12.60 7.49 12.84
N ALA A 12 -12.34 6.60 11.88
CA ALA A 12 -11.98 5.21 12.17
C ALA A 12 -10.71 5.11 13.04
N PHE A 13 -9.69 5.94 12.75
CA PHE A 13 -8.48 6.00 13.55
C PHE A 13 -8.78 6.38 15.01
N LEU A 14 -9.55 7.43 15.25
CA LEU A 14 -9.88 7.88 16.59
C LEU A 14 -10.62 6.82 17.41
N PHE A 15 -11.60 6.13 16.80
CA PHE A 15 -12.33 5.06 17.49
C PHE A 15 -11.49 3.80 17.71
N CYS A 16 -10.61 3.46 16.79
CA CYS A 16 -9.85 2.21 16.83
C CYS A 16 -8.46 2.35 17.48
N ALA A 17 -7.96 3.56 17.68
CA ALA A 17 -6.58 3.79 18.12
C ALA A 17 -6.22 3.07 19.42
N VAL A 18 -7.09 3.11 20.43
CA VAL A 18 -6.87 2.41 21.72
C VAL A 18 -6.82 0.90 21.50
N PHE A 19 -7.75 0.35 20.73
CA PHE A 19 -7.79 -1.08 20.42
C PHE A 19 -6.55 -1.54 19.62
N ILE A 20 -6.13 -0.77 18.63
CA ILE A 20 -4.91 -1.03 17.85
C ILE A 20 -3.68 -0.99 18.75
N LEU A 21 -3.63 -0.03 19.68
CA LEU A 21 -2.53 0.06 20.64
C LEU A 21 -2.49 -1.18 21.54
N LEU A 22 -3.62 -1.60 22.10
CA LEU A 22 -3.71 -2.82 22.91
C LEU A 22 -3.31 -4.06 22.12
N LEU A 23 -3.80 -4.25 20.89
CA LEU A 23 -3.39 -5.36 20.03
C LEU A 23 -1.89 -5.38 19.77
N SER A 24 -1.28 -4.20 19.65
CA SER A 24 0.17 -4.09 19.42
C SER A 24 1.03 -4.54 20.61
N PHE A 25 0.46 -4.55 21.83
CA PHE A 25 1.12 -5.08 23.02
C PHE A 25 0.84 -6.59 23.22
N LEU A 26 -0.38 -7.02 22.96
CA LEU A 26 -0.82 -8.38 23.23
C LEU A 26 -0.27 -9.41 22.24
N LYS A 27 -0.09 -9.03 20.96
CA LYS A 27 0.33 -9.96 19.90
C LYS A 27 1.70 -9.57 19.35
N SER A 28 2.71 -10.40 19.63
CA SER A 28 4.09 -10.25 19.17
C SER A 28 4.19 -9.94 17.66
N LYS A 29 3.40 -10.64 16.82
CA LYS A 29 3.34 -10.45 15.36
C LYS A 29 3.03 -9.01 14.94
N TYR A 30 2.28 -8.25 15.74
CA TYR A 30 1.84 -6.90 15.39
C TYR A 30 2.57 -5.80 16.16
N LYS A 31 3.47 -6.17 17.07
CA LYS A 31 4.16 -5.26 17.98
C LYS A 31 4.85 -4.09 17.28
N THR A 32 5.49 -4.35 16.17
CA THR A 32 6.22 -3.31 15.41
C THR A 32 5.38 -2.72 14.30
N SER A 33 4.74 -3.55 13.46
CA SER A 33 4.01 -3.09 12.28
C SER A 33 2.83 -2.18 12.60
N LEU A 34 1.98 -2.52 13.59
CA LEU A 34 0.85 -1.67 13.96
C LEU A 34 1.30 -0.33 14.54
N LYS A 35 2.29 -0.33 15.45
CA LYS A 35 2.83 0.93 16.00
C LYS A 35 3.43 1.83 14.93
N SER A 36 4.15 1.25 13.99
CA SER A 36 4.77 2.00 12.91
C SER A 36 3.76 2.56 11.92
N ARG A 37 2.70 1.83 11.64
CA ARG A 37 1.66 2.25 10.68
C ARG A 37 0.67 3.26 11.25
N PHE A 38 0.17 3.00 12.46
CA PHE A 38 -0.92 3.78 13.05
C PHE A 38 -0.44 4.90 13.99
N PHE A 39 0.79 4.84 14.48
CA PHE A 39 1.36 5.86 15.39
C PHE A 39 2.71 6.38 14.91
N LEU A 40 3.14 5.99 13.72
CA LEU A 40 4.41 6.37 13.09
C LEU A 40 5.66 6.08 13.95
N TYR A 41 5.55 5.14 14.90
CA TYR A 41 6.65 4.77 15.77
C TYR A 41 7.83 4.22 14.96
N LYS A 42 9.00 4.87 15.06
CA LYS A 42 10.20 4.57 14.24
C LYS A 42 9.95 4.55 12.73
N ASN A 43 8.90 5.24 12.25
CA ASN A 43 8.46 5.28 10.87
C ASN A 43 8.14 6.70 10.40
N LEU A 44 8.66 7.72 11.10
CA LEU A 44 8.39 9.12 10.79
C LEU A 44 9.01 9.57 9.48
N HIS A 45 10.18 9.05 9.16
CA HIS A 45 10.95 9.49 8.00
C HIS A 45 10.92 8.43 6.90
N GLN A 46 10.55 8.87 5.71
CA GLN A 46 10.67 8.10 4.48
C GLN A 46 11.77 8.73 3.62
N GLU A 47 12.70 7.91 3.15
CA GLU A 47 13.74 8.37 2.24
C GLU A 47 13.19 8.58 0.83
N LYS A 48 13.76 9.55 0.11
CA LYS A 48 13.43 9.78 -1.30
C LYS A 48 13.98 8.65 -2.16
N ALA A 49 13.26 8.31 -3.21
CA ALA A 49 13.68 7.36 -4.24
C ALA A 49 12.92 7.66 -5.54
N ASP A 50 13.49 7.26 -6.66
CA ASP A 50 12.86 7.41 -7.97
C ASP A 50 11.65 6.48 -8.11
N VAL A 51 11.77 5.24 -7.63
CA VAL A 51 10.71 4.24 -7.68
C VAL A 51 10.27 3.85 -6.27
N HIS A 52 8.98 3.91 -6.02
CA HIS A 52 8.37 3.46 -4.79
C HIS A 52 7.60 2.15 -5.05
N PHE A 53 8.06 1.05 -4.48
CA PHE A 53 7.37 -0.23 -4.49
C PHE A 53 6.51 -0.39 -3.25
N HIS A 54 5.25 -0.76 -3.43
CA HIS A 54 4.35 -1.16 -2.35
C HIS A 54 3.98 -2.63 -2.51
N ALA A 55 4.42 -3.46 -1.57
CA ALA A 55 4.18 -4.90 -1.53
C ALA A 55 4.02 -5.34 -0.07
N CYS A 56 2.94 -6.03 0.27
CA CYS A 56 2.51 -6.20 1.64
C CYS A 56 3.11 -7.37 2.38
N SER A 57 3.18 -8.51 1.72
CA SER A 57 3.60 -9.80 2.31
C SER A 57 5.03 -10.18 1.96
N TYR A 58 5.56 -11.19 2.67
CA TYR A 58 6.86 -11.79 2.36
C TYR A 58 6.97 -12.26 0.90
N GLY A 59 5.93 -12.97 0.40
CA GLY A 59 5.92 -13.50 -0.97
C GLY A 59 5.94 -12.39 -2.02
N GLU A 60 5.10 -11.36 -1.84
CA GLU A 60 5.05 -10.21 -2.73
C GLU A 60 6.38 -9.45 -2.78
N VAL A 61 6.96 -9.16 -1.61
CA VAL A 61 8.26 -8.47 -1.50
C VAL A 61 9.36 -9.27 -2.18
N ARG A 62 9.37 -10.59 -2.02
CA ARG A 62 10.35 -11.47 -2.66
C ARG A 62 10.19 -11.47 -4.19
N SER A 63 8.96 -11.43 -4.69
CA SER A 63 8.66 -11.40 -6.12
C SER A 63 9.16 -10.13 -6.82
N ILE A 64 9.15 -8.98 -6.14
CA ILE A 64 9.63 -7.71 -6.72
C ILE A 64 11.14 -7.50 -6.57
N LYS A 65 11.88 -8.36 -5.87
CA LYS A 65 13.30 -8.18 -5.55
C LYS A 65 14.14 -7.79 -6.77
N THR A 66 14.00 -8.53 -7.87
CA THR A 66 14.77 -8.29 -9.10
C THR A 66 14.52 -6.90 -9.70
N LEU A 67 13.27 -6.41 -9.60
CA LEU A 67 12.93 -5.05 -10.07
C LEU A 67 13.51 -3.99 -9.14
N VAL A 68 13.37 -4.17 -7.82
CA VAL A 68 13.87 -3.23 -6.82
C VAL A 68 15.37 -2.98 -6.98
N LEU A 69 16.15 -4.03 -7.26
CA LEU A 69 17.61 -3.92 -7.42
C LEU A 69 18.06 -3.18 -8.69
N LYS A 70 17.14 -2.94 -9.65
CA LYS A 70 17.48 -2.25 -10.91
C LYS A 70 17.32 -0.72 -10.84
N PHE A 71 16.68 -0.19 -9.79
CA PHE A 71 16.34 1.22 -9.70
C PHE A 71 16.79 1.82 -8.36
N ASP A 72 16.86 3.15 -8.27
CA ASP A 72 16.86 3.82 -6.98
C ASP A 72 15.49 3.68 -6.34
N SER A 73 15.35 2.68 -5.47
CA SER A 73 14.08 2.18 -4.97
C SER A 73 13.91 2.37 -3.47
N ARG A 74 12.66 2.58 -3.06
CA ARG A 74 12.20 2.38 -1.69
C ARG A 74 11.04 1.39 -1.69
N ILE A 75 10.87 0.69 -0.56
CA ILE A 75 9.80 -0.28 -0.38
C ILE A 75 8.94 0.12 0.80
N THR A 76 7.62 0.00 0.65
CA THR A 76 6.69 0.00 1.78
C THR A 76 5.98 -1.35 1.88
N THR A 77 5.85 -1.83 3.11
CA THR A 77 5.17 -3.09 3.42
C THR A 77 4.14 -2.90 4.53
N ILE A 78 3.32 -3.92 4.78
CA ILE A 78 2.36 -3.93 5.90
C ILE A 78 2.77 -4.93 6.97
N THR A 79 3.32 -6.09 6.57
CA THR A 79 3.65 -7.19 7.49
C THR A 79 5.09 -7.10 7.98
N GLN A 80 5.35 -7.61 9.17
CA GLN A 80 6.70 -7.68 9.72
C GLN A 80 7.60 -8.57 8.86
N THR A 81 7.11 -9.72 8.41
CA THR A 81 7.88 -10.64 7.56
C THR A 81 8.22 -10.03 6.20
N GLY A 82 7.31 -9.24 5.62
CA GLY A 82 7.58 -8.46 4.41
C GLY A 82 8.65 -7.39 4.63
N PHE A 83 8.60 -6.69 5.77
CA PHE A 83 9.59 -5.69 6.13
C PHE A 83 10.99 -6.29 6.31
N GLU A 84 11.11 -7.40 7.03
CA GLU A 84 12.36 -8.12 7.24
C GLU A 84 12.94 -8.60 5.90
N CYS A 85 12.13 -9.22 5.06
CA CYS A 85 12.53 -9.63 3.71
C CYS A 85 13.01 -8.46 2.85
N ALA A 86 12.30 -7.33 2.86
CA ALA A 86 12.69 -6.15 2.09
C ALA A 86 14.05 -5.60 2.54
N LYS A 87 14.33 -5.61 3.84
CA LYS A 87 15.60 -5.18 4.44
C LYS A 87 16.81 -5.99 3.99
N GLU A 88 16.63 -7.22 3.52
CA GLU A 88 17.73 -8.05 3.01
C GLU A 88 18.38 -7.46 1.74
N PHE A 89 17.64 -6.69 0.95
CA PHE A 89 18.10 -6.20 -0.35
C PHE A 89 17.81 -4.73 -0.65
N CYS A 90 17.05 -4.04 0.21
CA CYS A 90 16.75 -2.62 0.07
C CYS A 90 17.05 -1.88 1.39
N LYS A 91 17.77 -0.77 1.32
CA LYS A 91 18.07 0.06 2.50
C LYS A 91 16.89 0.94 2.89
N LYS A 92 16.13 1.43 1.90
CA LYS A 92 15.02 2.37 2.07
C LYS A 92 13.70 1.61 2.26
N VAL A 93 13.46 1.07 3.45
CA VAL A 93 12.27 0.26 3.77
C VAL A 93 11.50 0.88 4.91
N ASN A 94 10.19 1.04 4.73
CA ASN A 94 9.26 1.53 5.73
C ASN A 94 8.02 0.63 5.80
N TYR A 95 7.30 0.68 6.92
CA TYR A 95 5.91 0.25 6.95
C TYR A 95 5.03 1.33 6.28
N LEU A 96 4.08 0.96 5.43
CA LEU A 96 3.13 1.92 4.90
C LEU A 96 2.35 2.55 6.04
N ALA A 97 2.43 3.86 6.20
CA ALA A 97 1.61 4.58 7.18
C ALA A 97 0.12 4.37 6.91
N PHE A 98 -0.72 4.42 7.95
CA PHE A 98 -2.16 4.34 7.77
C PHE A 98 -2.67 5.54 6.93
N GLU A 99 -3.76 5.38 6.23
CA GLU A 99 -4.22 6.30 5.17
C GLU A 99 -4.36 7.76 5.60
N ASN A 100 -4.77 8.00 6.85
CA ASN A 100 -4.89 9.35 7.41
C ASN A 100 -3.54 10.09 7.51
N PHE A 101 -2.42 9.36 7.61
CA PHE A 101 -1.09 9.96 7.69
C PHE A 101 -0.41 10.13 6.34
N LEU A 102 -0.85 9.44 5.28
CA LEU A 102 -0.21 9.47 3.96
C LEU A 102 0.00 10.88 3.39
N PRO A 103 -0.93 11.84 3.53
CA PRO A 103 -0.72 13.20 3.02
C PRO A 103 0.50 13.92 3.61
N PHE A 104 0.89 13.59 4.83
CA PHE A 104 2.03 14.21 5.52
C PHE A 104 3.28 13.36 5.45
N TRP A 105 3.12 12.06 5.33
CA TRP A 105 4.19 11.09 5.45
C TRP A 105 4.80 10.68 4.11
N LEU A 106 3.96 10.53 3.06
CA LEU A 106 4.41 10.04 1.75
C LEU A 106 5.35 11.04 1.08
N LYS A 107 6.52 10.60 0.66
CA LYS A 107 7.45 11.41 -0.14
C LYS A 107 7.20 11.21 -1.63
N PRO A 108 7.44 12.25 -2.46
CA PRO A 108 7.35 12.13 -3.92
C PRO A 108 8.25 11.00 -4.47
N CYS A 109 7.85 10.46 -5.60
CA CYS A 109 8.62 9.54 -6.44
C CYS A 109 8.24 9.77 -7.90
N LYS A 110 9.03 9.26 -8.83
CA LYS A 110 8.70 9.31 -10.27
C LYS A 110 7.69 8.23 -10.64
N VAL A 111 7.84 7.05 -10.04
CA VAL A 111 6.98 5.88 -10.29
C VAL A 111 6.55 5.25 -8.97
N LEU A 112 5.25 5.01 -8.82
CA LEU A 112 4.69 4.16 -7.77
C LEU A 112 4.30 2.81 -8.40
N VAL A 113 4.87 1.74 -7.90
CA VAL A 113 4.53 0.36 -8.29
C VAL A 113 3.79 -0.30 -7.14
N ILE A 114 2.55 -0.68 -7.36
CA ILE A 114 1.72 -1.44 -6.42
C ILE A 114 1.71 -2.89 -6.88
N PHE A 115 1.90 -3.84 -5.96
CA PHE A 115 1.93 -5.26 -6.27
C PHE A 115 0.68 -5.96 -5.74
N GLU A 116 0.05 -6.77 -6.60
CA GLU A 116 -1.19 -7.54 -6.33
C GLU A 116 -2.43 -6.67 -6.02
N ALA A 117 -3.08 -6.89 -4.86
CA ALA A 117 -4.41 -6.36 -4.56
C ALA A 117 -4.41 -5.26 -3.46
N GLU A 118 -3.31 -4.56 -3.27
CA GLU A 118 -3.17 -3.58 -2.18
C GLU A 118 -3.58 -2.16 -2.61
N TYR A 119 -4.87 -1.98 -2.77
CA TYR A 119 -5.48 -0.74 -3.28
C TYR A 119 -5.76 0.28 -2.18
N TRP A 120 -4.75 1.04 -1.77
CA TRP A 120 -4.86 2.12 -0.79
C TRP A 120 -5.21 3.44 -1.49
N LEU A 121 -6.44 3.95 -1.29
CA LEU A 121 -6.93 5.13 -2.02
C LEU A 121 -6.05 6.36 -1.79
N MET A 122 -5.65 6.63 -0.55
CA MET A 122 -4.81 7.80 -0.26
C MET A 122 -3.39 7.64 -0.79
N LEU A 123 -2.88 6.40 -0.91
CA LEU A 123 -1.57 6.15 -1.52
C LEU A 123 -1.56 6.54 -3.00
N VAL A 124 -2.51 6.03 -3.78
CA VAL A 124 -2.60 6.35 -5.22
C VAL A 124 -2.95 7.82 -5.45
N PHE A 125 -3.84 8.38 -4.62
CA PHE A 125 -4.22 9.78 -4.71
C PHE A 125 -3.02 10.72 -4.45
N MET A 126 -2.25 10.49 -3.39
CA MET A 126 -1.08 11.30 -3.09
C MET A 126 0.04 11.13 -4.12
N ALA A 127 0.25 9.92 -4.63
CA ALA A 127 1.19 9.68 -5.72
C ALA A 127 0.79 10.47 -6.99
N ARG A 128 -0.52 10.52 -7.29
CA ARG A 128 -1.04 11.34 -8.42
C ARG A 128 -0.84 12.83 -8.19
N ILE A 129 -1.04 13.35 -6.98
CA ILE A 129 -0.74 14.75 -6.63
C ILE A 129 0.75 15.06 -6.88
N TYR A 130 1.62 14.13 -6.55
CA TYR A 130 3.07 14.25 -6.80
C TYR A 130 3.48 13.98 -8.25
N LYS A 131 2.51 13.78 -9.16
CA LYS A 131 2.71 13.50 -10.59
C LYS A 131 3.52 12.23 -10.85
N ALA A 132 3.46 11.26 -9.94
CA ALA A 132 4.06 9.96 -10.16
C ALA A 132 3.27 9.17 -11.20
N LYS A 133 3.97 8.41 -12.04
CA LYS A 133 3.36 7.35 -12.85
C LYS A 133 3.00 6.18 -11.92
N ILE A 134 1.76 5.70 -11.99
CA ILE A 134 1.24 4.65 -11.08
C ILE A 134 1.00 3.37 -11.86
N ILE A 135 1.68 2.31 -11.48
CA ILE A 135 1.65 1.01 -12.14
C ILE A 135 1.18 -0.05 -11.13
N LEU A 136 0.21 -0.84 -11.53
CA LEU A 136 -0.25 -2.00 -10.78
C LEU A 136 0.31 -3.26 -11.42
N LEU A 137 1.17 -3.98 -10.72
CA LEU A 137 1.77 -5.24 -11.19
C LEU A 137 1.13 -6.45 -10.54
N ASN A 138 1.00 -7.52 -11.32
CA ASN A 138 0.46 -8.80 -10.87
C ASN A 138 -0.94 -8.64 -10.27
N ALA A 139 -1.76 -7.76 -10.88
CA ALA A 139 -3.10 -7.46 -10.40
C ALA A 139 -3.96 -8.71 -10.36
N ARG A 140 -4.58 -8.96 -9.20
CA ARG A 140 -5.35 -10.18 -8.95
C ARG A 140 -6.64 -9.88 -8.21
N ILE A 141 -7.72 -10.52 -8.62
CA ILE A 141 -9.00 -10.52 -7.90
C ILE A 141 -9.43 -11.96 -7.65
N SER A 142 -9.35 -12.43 -6.41
CA SER A 142 -9.78 -13.78 -6.05
C SER A 142 -11.30 -13.95 -6.18
N ASP A 143 -11.78 -15.18 -6.38
CA ASP A 143 -13.22 -15.50 -6.42
C ASP A 143 -13.94 -14.98 -5.18
N LYS A 144 -13.34 -15.14 -4.02
CA LYS A 144 -13.87 -14.67 -2.75
C LYS A 144 -14.05 -13.14 -2.71
N SER A 145 -13.15 -12.39 -3.32
CA SER A 145 -13.16 -10.92 -3.31
C SER A 145 -14.05 -10.33 -4.39
N TYR A 146 -14.26 -11.03 -5.49
CA TYR A 146 -14.91 -10.50 -6.70
C TYR A 146 -16.28 -9.86 -6.43
N HIS A 147 -17.14 -10.54 -5.65
CA HIS A 147 -18.43 -9.98 -5.28
C HIS A 147 -18.33 -8.67 -4.48
N SER A 148 -17.32 -8.55 -3.62
CA SER A 148 -17.07 -7.32 -2.88
C SER A 148 -16.61 -6.19 -3.80
N TYR A 149 -15.77 -6.51 -4.80
CA TYR A 149 -15.36 -5.54 -5.82
C TYR A 149 -16.56 -5.03 -6.63
N GLN A 150 -17.44 -5.90 -7.06
CA GLN A 150 -18.66 -5.51 -7.76
C GLN A 150 -19.57 -4.63 -6.89
N ARG A 151 -19.80 -5.03 -5.61
CA ARG A 151 -20.64 -4.27 -4.67
C ARG A 151 -20.11 -2.87 -4.39
N PHE A 152 -18.81 -2.70 -4.32
CA PHE A 152 -18.13 -1.43 -4.07
C PHE A 152 -17.45 -0.87 -5.33
N SER A 153 -17.98 -1.18 -6.51
CA SER A 153 -17.37 -0.82 -7.80
C SER A 153 -17.10 0.67 -7.93
N PHE A 154 -18.00 1.53 -7.42
CA PHE A 154 -17.81 2.99 -7.42
C PHE A 154 -16.51 3.42 -6.71
N PHE A 155 -16.14 2.72 -5.63
CA PHE A 155 -14.93 2.99 -4.87
C PHE A 155 -13.69 2.50 -5.62
N TYR A 156 -13.73 1.27 -6.12
CA TYR A 156 -12.60 0.71 -6.88
C TYR A 156 -12.39 1.42 -8.22
N LYS A 157 -13.45 1.77 -8.94
CA LYS A 157 -13.36 2.61 -10.16
C LYS A 157 -12.65 3.92 -9.87
N LYS A 158 -12.87 4.52 -8.69
CA LYS A 158 -12.15 5.72 -8.28
C LYS A 158 -10.67 5.46 -8.04
N ILE A 159 -10.30 4.36 -7.40
CA ILE A 159 -8.88 3.98 -7.21
C ILE A 159 -8.22 3.76 -8.57
N PHE A 160 -8.82 2.94 -9.43
CA PHE A 160 -8.30 2.63 -10.76
C PHE A 160 -8.19 3.87 -11.66
N SER A 161 -9.03 4.89 -11.47
CA SER A 161 -8.92 6.15 -12.22
C SER A 161 -7.62 6.93 -11.96
N TYR A 162 -6.84 6.56 -10.94
CA TYR A 162 -5.51 7.14 -10.68
C TYR A 162 -4.36 6.29 -11.21
N ILE A 163 -4.62 5.02 -11.59
CA ILE A 163 -3.59 4.09 -12.05
C ILE A 163 -3.40 4.26 -13.56
N ASP A 164 -2.15 4.38 -13.99
CA ASP A 164 -1.82 4.58 -15.41
C ASP A 164 -1.73 3.28 -16.19
N GLU A 165 -1.21 2.21 -15.55
CA GLU A 165 -1.01 0.91 -16.19
C GLU A 165 -1.35 -0.22 -15.21
N VAL A 166 -2.03 -1.25 -15.73
CA VAL A 166 -2.41 -2.45 -14.97
C VAL A 166 -1.92 -3.70 -15.72
N PHE A 167 -1.11 -4.49 -15.04
CA PHE A 167 -0.64 -5.79 -15.52
C PHE A 167 -1.31 -6.89 -14.69
N ALA A 168 -2.35 -7.50 -15.24
CA ALA A 168 -3.09 -8.57 -14.59
C ALA A 168 -2.28 -9.87 -14.53
N GLN A 169 -2.51 -10.69 -13.49
CA GLN A 169 -1.84 -11.97 -13.30
C GLN A 169 -2.32 -13.03 -14.33
N SER A 170 -3.60 -12.96 -14.72
CA SER A 170 -4.23 -13.90 -15.65
C SER A 170 -5.29 -13.19 -16.50
N ASP A 171 -5.73 -13.85 -17.58
CA ASP A 171 -6.83 -13.37 -18.43
C ASP A 171 -8.13 -13.26 -17.63
N LEU A 172 -8.35 -14.16 -16.67
CA LEU A 172 -9.50 -14.09 -15.76
C LEU A 172 -9.46 -12.84 -14.87
N ASP A 173 -8.28 -12.52 -14.31
CA ASP A 173 -8.11 -11.32 -13.50
C ASP A 173 -8.30 -10.07 -14.35
N LYS A 174 -7.80 -10.07 -15.59
CA LYS A 174 -8.03 -8.99 -16.55
C LYS A 174 -9.52 -8.76 -16.79
N ALA A 175 -10.27 -9.82 -17.12
CA ALA A 175 -11.70 -9.73 -17.37
C ALA A 175 -12.47 -9.20 -16.14
N ARG A 176 -12.06 -9.59 -14.92
CA ARG A 176 -12.65 -9.09 -13.67
C ARG A 176 -12.35 -7.62 -13.40
N LEU A 177 -11.17 -7.15 -13.80
CA LEU A 177 -10.76 -5.75 -13.64
C LEU A 177 -11.45 -4.82 -14.63
N GLU A 178 -11.83 -5.33 -15.79
CA GLU A 178 -12.53 -4.58 -16.86
C GLU A 178 -14.07 -4.54 -16.67
N SER A 179 -14.63 -5.38 -15.78
CA SER A 179 -16.09 -5.42 -15.50
C SER A 179 -16.51 -4.37 -14.47
#